data_b533cfb008dae4a4782728f20a91586b
#
_entry.id   b533cfb008dae4a4782728f20a91586b
#
_cell.length_a   1.000
_cell.length_b   1.000
_cell.length_c   1.000
_cell.angle_alpha   90.00
_cell.angle_beta   90.00
_cell.angle_gamma   90.00
#
_symmetry.space_group_name_H-M   'P 1'
#
loop_
_entity.id
_entity.type
_entity.pdbx_description
1 polymer ?
#
loop_
_entity_poly.entity_id
_entity_poly.type
_entity_poly.pdbx_seq_one_letter_code
_entity_poly.pdbx_strand_id
1 'polypeptide(L)'
;LNLYNGKGRVYIFEYDEIYAHHSCIYEVVSEGVSAEIDNLQDMPASESKWWSEQILSGKPIILNTLEQLLEEAPDEYQILVVQGIKSLMVTPLMTGDRVWGYMGIDLVETYHDWSNEDFQWFSSLGNIINICIELRKTKDKVIREQTFLNNLFHFMPMGYIRMSIIRDENNKPCDYRVTDANEVSSTFFGLPLESYIGSLASEKHPDYLQKLNFLEEILDSNSYREKDEYFPRTERYTHWVIYSPGKDEIVGLFLDSTGSVQANRALDRSEKLFQNIFANIPAGVEIYDKDGYLIDLNNKDLEIFGVVNKSDVIGVNFFENPNVPQGIRDRVRNEDLVDFRLNYSFEQAEGYYETNRSNAIELYSKVSKLYDNEGNFSGYILISIDNTERIDAMNRIRDFENFFLMISDYAKVGYAKLNLLNRKGYAIKQWYKNLGEEEDTLLDEVVGVYTHMHPEDRKRFLDFYD
;
A
#
# COMPACT_ATOMS: atom_id res chain seq x y z
N LEU A 1 -46.63 20.93 -42.51
CA LEU A 1 -46.39 21.40 -43.88
C LEU A 1 -47.56 21.06 -44.79
N ASN A 2 -48.07 19.83 -44.84
CA ASN A 2 -49.16 19.40 -45.71
C ASN A 2 -50.48 20.14 -45.40
N LEU A 3 -50.70 20.64 -44.20
CA LEU A 3 -51.87 21.40 -43.79
C LEU A 3 -51.98 22.76 -44.47
N TYR A 4 -50.83 23.32 -44.87
CA TYR A 4 -50.76 24.68 -45.42
C TYR A 4 -50.58 24.70 -46.95
N ASN A 5 -50.73 23.52 -47.62
CA ASN A 5 -50.58 23.33 -49.08
C ASN A 5 -49.29 23.98 -49.65
N GLY A 6 -48.26 24.13 -48.79
CA GLY A 6 -47.04 24.74 -49.11
C GLY A 6 -45.83 23.81 -48.91
N LYS A 7 -44.74 24.08 -49.65
CA LYS A 7 -43.46 23.43 -49.43
C LYS A 7 -42.59 24.31 -48.55
N GLY A 8 -41.96 23.69 -47.57
CA GLY A 8 -41.14 24.43 -46.62
C GLY A 8 -40.40 23.52 -45.64
N ARG A 9 -40.03 24.06 -44.53
CA ARG A 9 -39.29 23.38 -43.44
C ARG A 9 -40.02 23.55 -42.13
N VAL A 10 -39.86 22.57 -41.23
CA VAL A 10 -40.19 22.67 -39.82
C VAL A 10 -38.96 22.31 -39.03
N TYR A 11 -38.58 23.14 -38.08
CA TYR A 11 -37.31 23.02 -37.41
C TYR A 11 -37.44 23.33 -35.93
N ILE A 12 -36.42 22.84 -35.16
CA ILE A 12 -36.21 23.18 -33.76
C ILE A 12 -34.77 23.59 -33.54
N PHE A 13 -34.59 24.75 -32.94
CA PHE A 13 -33.30 25.28 -32.51
C PHE A 13 -33.16 25.21 -31.01
N GLU A 14 -31.93 24.98 -30.54
CA GLU A 14 -31.52 25.03 -29.15
C GLU A 14 -30.47 26.14 -28.96
N TYR A 15 -30.62 26.96 -27.93
CA TYR A 15 -29.58 27.88 -27.48
C TYR A 15 -28.59 27.19 -26.58
N ASP A 16 -27.33 27.65 -26.58
CA ASP A 16 -26.36 27.28 -25.55
C ASP A 16 -26.75 27.82 -24.16
N GLU A 17 -26.02 27.41 -23.13
CA GLU A 17 -26.37 27.78 -21.74
C GLU A 17 -26.29 29.29 -21.46
N ILE A 18 -25.48 30.02 -22.24
CA ILE A 18 -25.23 31.48 -22.09
C ILE A 18 -25.91 32.32 -23.14
N TYR A 19 -26.70 31.70 -24.03
CA TYR A 19 -27.41 32.35 -25.16
C TYR A 19 -26.50 33.07 -26.17
N ALA A 20 -25.23 32.64 -26.27
CA ALA A 20 -24.30 33.20 -27.25
C ALA A 20 -24.47 32.61 -28.64
N HIS A 21 -24.87 31.30 -28.69
CA HIS A 21 -25.04 30.59 -29.94
C HIS A 21 -26.33 29.78 -29.92
N HIS A 22 -26.83 29.45 -31.12
CA HIS A 22 -27.95 28.53 -31.30
C HIS A 22 -27.66 27.58 -32.50
N SER A 23 -28.23 26.37 -32.39
CA SER A 23 -28.06 25.35 -33.43
C SER A 23 -29.39 24.68 -33.76
N CYS A 24 -29.59 24.37 -35.02
CA CYS A 24 -30.71 23.56 -35.46
C CYS A 24 -30.51 22.10 -35.03
N ILE A 25 -31.35 21.60 -34.11
CA ILE A 25 -31.25 20.23 -33.60
C ILE A 25 -32.18 19.25 -34.29
N TYR A 26 -33.25 19.76 -34.91
CA TYR A 26 -34.20 18.96 -35.72
C TYR A 26 -34.68 19.77 -36.90
N GLU A 27 -34.77 19.14 -38.06
CA GLU A 27 -35.37 19.71 -39.26
C GLU A 27 -36.14 18.62 -40.04
N VAL A 28 -37.29 18.98 -40.55
CA VAL A 28 -38.08 18.18 -41.47
C VAL A 28 -38.41 19.06 -42.68
N VAL A 29 -38.10 18.58 -43.88
CA VAL A 29 -38.29 19.31 -45.13
C VAL A 29 -39.31 18.68 -46.02
N SER A 30 -40.01 19.48 -46.81
CA SER A 30 -40.90 19.00 -47.87
C SER A 30 -40.10 18.44 -49.08
N GLU A 31 -40.71 17.53 -49.86
CA GLU A 31 -40.07 17.01 -51.07
C GLU A 31 -39.73 18.15 -52.06
N GLY A 32 -38.45 18.17 -52.46
CA GLY A 32 -37.90 19.20 -53.35
C GLY A 32 -37.39 20.49 -52.65
N VAL A 33 -37.46 20.58 -51.32
CA VAL A 33 -36.87 21.65 -50.54
C VAL A 33 -35.55 21.18 -49.97
N SER A 34 -34.50 22.01 -50.05
CA SER A 34 -33.18 21.69 -49.42
C SER A 34 -33.25 21.75 -47.92
N ALA A 35 -32.61 20.80 -47.26
CA ALA A 35 -32.36 20.85 -45.84
C ALA A 35 -31.25 21.84 -45.54
N GLU A 36 -31.39 22.57 -44.45
CA GLU A 36 -30.41 23.59 -44.02
C GLU A 36 -29.75 23.23 -42.64
N ILE A 37 -30.14 22.14 -42.04
CA ILE A 37 -29.66 21.74 -40.68
C ILE A 37 -28.16 21.76 -40.59
N ASP A 38 -27.41 21.29 -41.59
CA ASP A 38 -25.95 21.25 -41.56
C ASP A 38 -25.31 22.65 -41.66
N ASN A 39 -26.01 23.64 -42.24
CA ASN A 39 -25.58 25.01 -42.39
C ASN A 39 -25.95 25.89 -41.16
N LEU A 40 -26.85 25.38 -40.31
CA LEU A 40 -27.44 26.12 -39.19
C LEU A 40 -26.94 25.54 -37.84
N GLN A 41 -25.61 25.34 -37.73
CA GLN A 41 -24.94 24.86 -36.56
C GLN A 41 -24.06 25.92 -35.92
N ASP A 42 -24.07 26.06 -34.60
CA ASP A 42 -23.22 26.95 -33.82
C ASP A 42 -23.28 28.42 -34.27
N MET A 43 -24.48 28.88 -34.63
CA MET A 43 -24.69 30.22 -35.15
C MET A 43 -24.65 31.25 -34.01
N PRO A 44 -23.83 32.34 -34.15
CA PRO A 44 -23.81 33.37 -33.14
C PRO A 44 -25.18 34.08 -33.04
N ALA A 45 -25.75 34.15 -31.84
CA ALA A 45 -27.02 34.84 -31.61
C ALA A 45 -26.94 36.37 -31.93
N SER A 46 -25.72 36.90 -31.94
CA SER A 46 -25.45 38.30 -32.30
C SER A 46 -25.65 38.60 -33.79
N GLU A 47 -25.58 37.60 -34.68
CA GLU A 47 -25.81 37.76 -36.12
C GLU A 47 -27.30 37.84 -36.47
N SER A 48 -28.20 37.42 -35.54
CA SER A 48 -29.64 37.53 -35.63
C SER A 48 -30.22 38.17 -34.34
N LYS A 49 -29.78 39.37 -34.06
CA LYS A 49 -30.03 40.05 -32.81
C LYS A 49 -31.49 40.30 -32.54
N TRP A 50 -32.23 40.90 -33.52
CA TRP A 50 -33.66 41.13 -33.38
C TRP A 50 -34.43 39.86 -33.14
N TRP A 51 -34.08 38.78 -33.90
CA TRP A 51 -34.69 37.48 -33.76
C TRP A 51 -34.49 36.89 -32.35
N SER A 52 -33.24 36.88 -31.89
CA SER A 52 -32.88 36.38 -30.57
C SER A 52 -33.56 37.19 -29.46
N GLU A 53 -33.66 38.52 -29.53
CA GLU A 53 -34.37 39.36 -28.57
C GLU A 53 -35.86 39.05 -28.54
N GLN A 54 -36.53 38.80 -29.67
CA GLN A 54 -37.94 38.40 -29.69
C GLN A 54 -38.13 37.06 -29.02
N ILE A 55 -37.37 36.04 -29.45
CA ILE A 55 -37.52 34.67 -28.92
C ILE A 55 -37.18 34.61 -27.44
N LEU A 56 -36.04 35.17 -27.00
CA LEU A 56 -35.63 35.14 -25.60
C LEU A 56 -36.56 35.97 -24.68
N SER A 57 -37.31 36.92 -25.23
CA SER A 57 -38.40 37.60 -24.48
C SER A 57 -39.71 36.78 -24.39
N GLY A 58 -39.69 35.53 -24.95
CA GLY A 58 -40.87 34.64 -24.96
C GLY A 58 -41.91 35.05 -26.04
N LYS A 59 -41.58 35.91 -26.97
CA LYS A 59 -42.51 36.35 -28.01
C LYS A 59 -42.38 35.50 -29.29
N PRO A 60 -43.53 35.11 -29.89
CA PRO A 60 -43.50 34.45 -31.20
C PRO A 60 -43.13 35.42 -32.32
N ILE A 61 -42.58 34.91 -33.40
CA ILE A 61 -42.35 35.64 -34.63
C ILE A 61 -43.34 35.09 -35.69
N ILE A 62 -44.17 35.98 -36.24
CA ILE A 62 -45.17 35.59 -37.26
C ILE A 62 -45.05 36.56 -38.41
N LEU A 63 -44.61 36.05 -39.56
CA LEU A 63 -44.38 36.84 -40.80
C LEU A 63 -45.18 36.24 -41.93
N ASN A 64 -46.20 36.97 -42.34
CA ASN A 64 -47.00 36.63 -43.55
C ASN A 64 -46.20 36.88 -44.81
N THR A 65 -45.37 37.90 -44.78
CA THR A 65 -44.36 38.23 -45.80
C THR A 65 -43.08 38.74 -45.15
N LEU A 66 -41.94 38.58 -45.78
CA LEU A 66 -40.65 39.03 -45.26
C LEU A 66 -40.48 40.56 -45.25
N GLU A 67 -41.22 41.24 -46.11
CA GLU A 67 -41.21 42.71 -46.21
C GLU A 67 -41.55 43.40 -44.88
N GLN A 68 -42.20 42.69 -43.97
CA GLN A 68 -42.47 43.15 -42.60
C GLN A 68 -41.19 43.40 -41.79
N LEU A 69 -40.06 42.79 -42.17
CA LEU A 69 -38.74 42.95 -41.51
C LEU A 69 -37.90 44.10 -42.09
N LEU A 70 -38.27 44.66 -43.24
CA LEU A 70 -37.42 45.64 -43.96
C LEU A 70 -37.03 46.85 -43.11
N GLU A 71 -37.90 47.31 -42.22
CA GLU A 71 -37.65 48.45 -41.35
C GLU A 71 -37.12 48.05 -39.96
N GLU A 72 -37.57 46.90 -39.40
CA GLU A 72 -37.29 46.53 -38.02
C GLU A 72 -36.03 45.65 -37.88
N ALA A 73 -35.77 44.82 -38.89
CA ALA A 73 -34.68 43.80 -38.87
C ALA A 73 -34.14 43.51 -40.26
N PRO A 74 -33.48 44.51 -40.93
CA PRO A 74 -32.98 44.35 -42.30
C PRO A 74 -31.92 43.26 -42.48
N ASP A 75 -31.14 42.95 -41.46
CA ASP A 75 -30.10 41.92 -41.52
C ASP A 75 -30.76 40.53 -41.56
N GLU A 76 -31.78 40.28 -40.67
CA GLU A 76 -32.56 39.06 -40.70
C GLU A 76 -33.36 38.90 -42.01
N TYR A 77 -33.89 40.03 -42.56
CA TYR A 77 -34.53 40.00 -43.87
C TYR A 77 -33.60 39.40 -44.94
N GLN A 78 -32.36 39.84 -44.99
CA GLN A 78 -31.40 39.35 -45.99
C GLN A 78 -31.09 37.83 -45.79
N ILE A 79 -30.92 37.40 -44.56
CA ILE A 79 -30.69 35.97 -44.23
C ILE A 79 -31.86 35.11 -44.72
N LEU A 80 -33.10 35.49 -44.44
CA LEU A 80 -34.28 34.75 -44.76
C LEU A 80 -34.57 34.75 -46.29
N VAL A 81 -34.32 35.82 -46.98
CA VAL A 81 -34.45 35.93 -48.44
C VAL A 81 -33.49 34.99 -49.16
N VAL A 82 -32.23 34.87 -48.70
CA VAL A 82 -31.23 33.95 -49.26
C VAL A 82 -31.67 32.49 -49.13
N GLN A 83 -32.38 32.15 -48.07
CA GLN A 83 -32.94 30.82 -47.82
C GLN A 83 -34.23 30.55 -48.60
N GLY A 84 -34.69 31.55 -49.38
CA GLY A 84 -35.88 31.45 -50.25
C GLY A 84 -37.22 31.45 -49.47
N ILE A 85 -37.24 31.89 -48.22
CA ILE A 85 -38.42 31.91 -47.38
C ILE A 85 -39.42 32.97 -47.88
N LYS A 86 -40.69 32.61 -47.86
CA LYS A 86 -41.79 33.55 -48.24
C LYS A 86 -42.61 34.01 -47.04
N SER A 87 -42.93 33.04 -46.15
CA SER A 87 -43.62 33.33 -44.90
C SER A 87 -43.14 32.34 -43.83
N LEU A 88 -43.23 32.75 -42.58
CA LEU A 88 -42.78 31.91 -41.47
C LEU A 88 -43.58 32.20 -40.17
N MET A 89 -43.53 31.21 -39.30
CA MET A 89 -44.02 31.32 -37.93
C MET A 89 -43.12 30.57 -36.99
N VAL A 90 -42.71 31.22 -35.89
CA VAL A 90 -41.80 30.70 -34.87
C VAL A 90 -42.41 30.85 -33.50
N THR A 91 -42.31 29.87 -32.66
CA THR A 91 -42.72 29.88 -31.26
C THR A 91 -41.54 29.53 -30.36
N PRO A 92 -41.29 30.29 -29.26
CA PRO A 92 -40.28 29.92 -28.30
C PRO A 92 -40.63 28.60 -27.57
N LEU A 93 -39.62 27.82 -27.20
CA LEU A 93 -39.75 26.63 -26.40
C LEU A 93 -39.22 26.92 -25.01
N MET A 94 -40.01 26.66 -23.98
CA MET A 94 -39.74 27.13 -22.62
C MET A 94 -39.73 25.97 -21.61
N THR A 95 -38.77 26.05 -20.68
CA THR A 95 -38.72 25.20 -19.47
C THR A 95 -38.96 26.12 -18.25
N GLY A 96 -40.14 26.06 -17.64
CA GLY A 96 -40.55 27.05 -16.67
C GLY A 96 -40.57 28.44 -17.30
N ASP A 97 -39.86 29.40 -16.71
CA ASP A 97 -39.76 30.78 -17.24
C ASP A 97 -38.56 31.01 -18.17
N ARG A 98 -37.78 29.96 -18.47
CA ARG A 98 -36.58 30.05 -19.28
C ARG A 98 -36.82 29.53 -20.71
N VAL A 99 -36.50 30.35 -21.70
CA VAL A 99 -36.44 29.92 -23.09
C VAL A 99 -35.17 29.06 -23.28
N TRP A 100 -35.29 27.85 -23.79
CA TRP A 100 -34.16 27.01 -24.15
C TRP A 100 -33.93 26.88 -25.66
N GLY A 101 -34.94 27.24 -26.46
CA GLY A 101 -34.90 27.15 -27.89
C GLY A 101 -36.16 27.68 -28.52
N TYR A 102 -36.36 27.35 -29.78
CA TYR A 102 -37.57 27.73 -30.51
C TYR A 102 -37.91 26.68 -31.60
N MET A 103 -39.15 26.60 -31.94
CA MET A 103 -39.66 25.78 -33.05
C MET A 103 -40.24 26.71 -34.13
N GLY A 104 -39.86 26.49 -35.38
CA GLY A 104 -40.36 27.28 -36.50
C GLY A 104 -40.89 26.41 -37.65
N ILE A 105 -41.74 27.03 -38.44
CA ILE A 105 -42.19 26.58 -39.76
C ILE A 105 -41.97 27.69 -40.77
N ASP A 106 -41.31 27.40 -41.87
CA ASP A 106 -41.19 28.31 -43.00
C ASP A 106 -41.78 27.71 -44.27
N LEU A 107 -42.25 28.56 -45.13
CA LEU A 107 -42.75 28.23 -46.48
C LEU A 107 -41.89 28.93 -47.52
N VAL A 108 -41.36 28.16 -48.51
CA VAL A 108 -40.40 28.65 -49.50
C VAL A 108 -41.03 28.88 -50.88
N GLU A 109 -42.18 28.27 -51.17
CA GLU A 109 -42.84 28.40 -52.48
C GLU A 109 -44.05 29.36 -52.45
N THR A 110 -44.77 29.41 -51.32
CA THR A 110 -46.04 30.16 -51.20
C THR A 110 -46.05 31.12 -50.04
N TYR A 111 -46.76 32.21 -50.18
CA TYR A 111 -47.12 33.08 -49.04
C TYR A 111 -48.28 32.47 -48.26
N HIS A 112 -48.32 32.63 -46.97
CA HIS A 112 -49.39 32.22 -46.12
C HIS A 112 -49.75 33.31 -45.14
N ASP A 113 -51.06 33.59 -45.01
CA ASP A 113 -51.60 34.55 -44.03
C ASP A 113 -51.90 33.80 -42.73
N TRP A 114 -50.93 33.83 -41.78
CA TRP A 114 -51.02 33.09 -40.53
C TRP A 114 -52.13 33.58 -39.66
N SER A 115 -53.16 32.75 -39.46
CA SER A 115 -54.29 33.03 -38.61
C SER A 115 -53.94 32.77 -37.11
N ASN A 116 -54.78 33.32 -36.23
CA ASN A 116 -54.65 33.04 -34.78
C ASN A 116 -54.86 31.54 -34.44
N GLU A 117 -55.65 30.84 -35.23
CA GLU A 117 -55.88 29.38 -35.12
C GLU A 117 -54.62 28.61 -35.51
N ASP A 118 -53.93 28.99 -36.58
CA ASP A 118 -52.65 28.41 -36.98
C ASP A 118 -51.61 28.54 -35.88
N PHE A 119 -51.49 29.72 -35.29
CA PHE A 119 -50.56 29.98 -34.20
C PHE A 119 -50.89 29.13 -32.96
N GLN A 120 -52.16 29.10 -32.51
CA GLN A 120 -52.57 28.31 -31.35
C GLN A 120 -52.30 26.82 -31.56
N TRP A 121 -52.58 26.30 -32.74
CA TRP A 121 -52.30 24.90 -33.09
C TRP A 121 -50.78 24.63 -33.09
N PHE A 122 -50.02 25.48 -33.76
CA PHE A 122 -48.58 25.33 -33.84
C PHE A 122 -47.85 25.46 -32.48
N SER A 123 -48.28 26.42 -31.70
CA SER A 123 -47.78 26.61 -30.34
C SER A 123 -48.13 25.44 -29.42
N SER A 124 -49.35 24.87 -29.55
CA SER A 124 -49.74 23.66 -28.82
C SER A 124 -48.88 22.45 -29.22
N LEU A 125 -48.55 22.27 -30.50
CA LEU A 125 -47.63 21.26 -30.97
C LEU A 125 -46.23 21.48 -30.42
N GLY A 126 -45.74 22.73 -30.42
CA GLY A 126 -44.47 23.11 -29.80
C GLY A 126 -44.39 22.76 -28.31
N ASN A 127 -45.45 22.98 -27.56
CA ASN A 127 -45.50 22.61 -26.15
C ASN A 127 -45.43 21.08 -25.94
N ILE A 128 -46.16 20.28 -26.79
CA ILE A 128 -46.10 18.82 -26.72
C ILE A 128 -44.64 18.33 -27.03
N ILE A 129 -44.05 18.85 -28.09
CA ILE A 129 -42.66 18.53 -28.47
C ILE A 129 -41.70 18.90 -27.35
N ASN A 130 -41.85 20.08 -26.77
CA ASN A 130 -41.09 20.58 -25.62
C ASN A 130 -41.11 19.56 -24.45
N ILE A 131 -42.31 19.14 -24.04
CA ILE A 131 -42.49 18.15 -22.97
C ILE A 131 -41.80 16.84 -23.30
N CYS A 132 -41.91 16.37 -24.56
CA CYS A 132 -41.27 15.12 -25.01
C CYS A 132 -39.74 15.21 -24.95
N ILE A 133 -39.15 16.33 -25.37
CA ILE A 133 -37.71 16.56 -25.32
C ILE A 133 -37.21 16.62 -23.88
N GLU A 134 -37.91 17.33 -22.98
CA GLU A 134 -37.58 17.40 -21.57
C GLU A 134 -37.65 16.03 -20.88
N LEU A 135 -38.70 15.27 -21.11
CA LEU A 135 -38.83 13.92 -20.58
C LEU A 135 -37.68 13.02 -21.05
N ARG A 136 -37.29 13.11 -22.33
CA ARG A 136 -36.14 12.39 -22.84
C ARG A 136 -34.84 12.79 -22.19
N LYS A 137 -34.54 14.11 -22.10
CA LYS A 137 -33.34 14.63 -21.41
C LYS A 137 -33.28 14.16 -19.95
N THR A 138 -34.40 14.21 -19.24
CA THR A 138 -34.50 13.76 -17.85
C THR A 138 -34.25 12.25 -17.73
N LYS A 139 -34.88 11.46 -18.59
CA LYS A 139 -34.68 10.00 -18.63
C LYS A 139 -33.21 9.64 -18.91
N ASP A 140 -32.59 10.27 -19.91
CA ASP A 140 -31.21 10.02 -20.28
C ASP A 140 -30.23 10.42 -19.14
N LYS A 141 -30.55 11.49 -18.39
CA LYS A 141 -29.80 11.88 -17.19
C LYS A 141 -29.91 10.81 -16.10
N VAL A 142 -31.13 10.37 -15.78
CA VAL A 142 -31.36 9.32 -14.77
C VAL A 142 -30.65 8.03 -15.15
N ILE A 143 -30.72 7.61 -16.42
CA ILE A 143 -30.00 6.42 -16.88
C ILE A 143 -28.48 6.56 -16.72
N ARG A 144 -27.91 7.73 -17.07
CA ARG A 144 -26.48 8.01 -16.88
C ARG A 144 -26.05 7.95 -15.42
N GLU A 145 -26.81 8.60 -14.54
CA GLU A 145 -26.55 8.59 -13.09
C GLU A 145 -26.64 7.18 -12.52
N GLN A 146 -27.66 6.41 -12.92
CA GLN A 146 -27.84 5.03 -12.50
C GLN A 146 -26.70 4.13 -13.00
N THR A 147 -26.28 4.30 -14.25
CA THR A 147 -25.13 3.56 -14.82
C THR A 147 -23.83 3.92 -14.09
N PHE A 148 -23.63 5.20 -13.79
CA PHE A 148 -22.46 5.65 -13.02
C PHE A 148 -22.42 5.01 -11.62
N LEU A 149 -23.54 5.04 -10.89
CA LEU A 149 -23.64 4.41 -9.57
C LEU A 149 -23.40 2.90 -9.64
N ASN A 150 -24.00 2.21 -10.61
CA ASN A 150 -23.79 0.77 -10.80
C ASN A 150 -22.32 0.45 -11.07
N ASN A 151 -21.64 1.25 -11.89
CA ASN A 151 -20.22 1.07 -12.16
C ASN A 151 -19.37 1.33 -10.90
N LEU A 152 -19.69 2.34 -10.09
CA LEU A 152 -19.02 2.57 -8.82
C LEU A 152 -19.14 1.35 -7.91
N PHE A 153 -20.32 0.77 -7.74
CA PHE A 153 -20.52 -0.42 -6.92
C PHE A 153 -19.80 -1.65 -7.46
N HIS A 154 -19.79 -1.82 -8.79
CA HIS A 154 -19.16 -2.98 -9.43
C HIS A 154 -17.62 -2.92 -9.34
N PHE A 155 -17.00 -1.74 -9.54
CA PHE A 155 -15.55 -1.57 -9.55
C PHE A 155 -14.97 -1.14 -8.21
N MET A 156 -15.80 -0.92 -7.18
CA MET A 156 -15.34 -0.58 -5.84
C MET A 156 -14.49 -1.72 -5.27
N PRO A 157 -13.24 -1.47 -4.82
CA PRO A 157 -12.40 -2.50 -4.22
C PRO A 157 -12.80 -2.86 -2.78
N MET A 158 -14.00 -2.47 -2.38
CA MET A 158 -14.58 -2.72 -1.05
C MET A 158 -15.76 -3.67 -1.17
N GLY A 159 -15.90 -4.57 -0.21
CA GLY A 159 -17.14 -5.33 -0.06
C GLY A 159 -18.28 -4.41 0.40
N TYR A 160 -19.43 -4.58 -0.23
CA TYR A 160 -20.67 -3.88 0.08
C TYR A 160 -21.76 -4.87 0.39
N ILE A 161 -22.46 -4.66 1.48
CA ILE A 161 -23.63 -5.46 1.86
C ILE A 161 -24.71 -4.51 2.40
N ARG A 162 -25.93 -4.66 1.89
CA ARG A 162 -27.13 -4.03 2.43
C ARG A 162 -27.99 -5.08 3.09
N MET A 163 -28.48 -4.78 4.26
CA MET A 163 -29.25 -5.69 5.09
C MET A 163 -30.55 -5.00 5.54
N SER A 164 -31.64 -5.75 5.60
CA SER A 164 -32.90 -5.32 6.20
C SER A 164 -33.12 -6.10 7.49
N ILE A 165 -33.38 -5.41 8.56
CA ILE A 165 -33.66 -5.99 9.88
C ILE A 165 -35.07 -6.57 9.90
N ILE A 166 -35.21 -7.78 10.41
CA ILE A 166 -36.50 -8.45 10.64
C ILE A 166 -36.82 -8.36 12.11
N ARG A 167 -38.06 -7.94 12.43
CA ARG A 167 -38.54 -7.80 13.80
C ARG A 167 -39.58 -8.86 14.14
N ASP A 168 -39.62 -9.27 15.40
CA ASP A 168 -40.65 -10.18 15.93
C ASP A 168 -41.99 -9.45 16.19
N GLU A 169 -42.97 -10.20 16.70
CA GLU A 169 -44.30 -9.68 17.07
C GLU A 169 -44.25 -8.56 18.14
N ASN A 170 -43.19 -8.48 18.92
CA ASN A 170 -42.93 -7.48 19.94
C ASN A 170 -42.11 -6.29 19.41
N ASN A 171 -41.95 -6.20 18.08
CA ASN A 171 -41.14 -5.17 17.41
C ASN A 171 -39.63 -5.21 17.76
N LYS A 172 -39.12 -6.35 18.26
CA LYS A 172 -37.72 -6.55 18.58
C LYS A 172 -36.99 -7.17 17.39
N PRO A 173 -35.77 -6.70 17.06
CA PRO A 173 -34.95 -7.35 16.05
C PRO A 173 -34.71 -8.84 16.36
N CYS A 174 -35.03 -9.71 15.41
CA CYS A 174 -34.88 -11.18 15.59
C CYS A 174 -34.03 -11.82 14.49
N ASP A 175 -33.87 -11.20 13.35
CA ASP A 175 -32.99 -11.64 12.26
C ASP A 175 -32.67 -10.46 11.33
N TYR A 176 -31.83 -10.69 10.32
CA TYR A 176 -31.67 -9.76 9.21
C TYR A 176 -31.56 -10.51 7.88
N ARG A 177 -31.99 -9.85 6.82
CA ARG A 177 -31.95 -10.35 5.45
C ARG A 177 -30.95 -9.54 4.64
N VAL A 178 -30.07 -10.21 3.91
CA VAL A 178 -29.22 -9.55 2.91
C VAL A 178 -30.08 -9.14 1.72
N THR A 179 -30.21 -7.84 1.47
CA THR A 179 -31.04 -7.31 0.38
C THR A 179 -30.23 -6.96 -0.87
N ASP A 180 -28.92 -6.66 -0.69
CA ASP A 180 -28.01 -6.34 -1.77
C ASP A 180 -26.56 -6.59 -1.35
N ALA A 181 -25.69 -6.92 -2.31
CA ALA A 181 -24.26 -7.13 -2.10
C ALA A 181 -23.50 -7.04 -3.44
N ASN A 182 -22.23 -6.66 -3.42
CA ASN A 182 -21.39 -6.63 -4.62
C ASN A 182 -20.54 -7.90 -4.78
N GLU A 183 -19.86 -8.04 -5.93
CA GLU A 183 -19.02 -9.21 -6.23
C GLU A 183 -17.84 -9.36 -5.28
N VAL A 184 -17.28 -8.27 -4.74
CA VAL A 184 -16.21 -8.31 -3.74
C VAL A 184 -16.69 -9.05 -2.49
N SER A 185 -17.93 -8.80 -2.05
CA SER A 185 -18.55 -9.52 -0.93
C SER A 185 -18.72 -11.00 -1.23
N SER A 186 -19.19 -11.35 -2.43
CA SER A 186 -19.32 -12.74 -2.90
C SER A 186 -17.98 -13.48 -2.87
N THR A 187 -16.96 -12.89 -3.44
CA THR A 187 -15.59 -13.43 -3.48
C THR A 187 -14.99 -13.58 -2.08
N PHE A 188 -15.21 -12.60 -1.22
CA PHE A 188 -14.68 -12.61 0.16
C PHE A 188 -15.30 -13.72 1.00
N PHE A 189 -16.63 -13.86 0.97
CA PHE A 189 -17.34 -14.87 1.75
C PHE A 189 -17.35 -16.25 1.09
N GLY A 190 -16.93 -16.35 -0.19
CA GLY A 190 -16.98 -17.58 -0.97
C GLY A 190 -18.41 -18.08 -1.22
N LEU A 191 -19.37 -17.16 -1.34
CA LEU A 191 -20.78 -17.42 -1.57
C LEU A 191 -21.23 -16.73 -2.86
N PRO A 192 -21.86 -17.44 -3.82
CA PRO A 192 -22.45 -16.80 -5.00
C PRO A 192 -23.48 -15.75 -4.61
N LEU A 193 -23.46 -14.57 -5.27
CA LEU A 193 -24.40 -13.47 -4.97
C LEU A 193 -25.86 -13.92 -4.97
N GLU A 194 -26.26 -14.75 -5.93
CA GLU A 194 -27.61 -15.28 -6.06
C GLU A 194 -28.07 -16.09 -4.84
N SER A 195 -27.14 -16.75 -4.14
CA SER A 195 -27.42 -17.51 -2.91
C SER A 195 -27.29 -16.68 -1.64
N TYR A 196 -26.63 -15.52 -1.73
CA TYR A 196 -26.39 -14.64 -0.61
C TYR A 196 -27.45 -13.55 -0.49
N ILE A 197 -27.80 -12.91 -1.62
CA ILE A 197 -28.89 -11.94 -1.67
C ILE A 197 -30.23 -12.67 -1.44
N GLY A 198 -31.03 -12.14 -0.54
CA GLY A 198 -32.31 -12.72 -0.10
C GLY A 198 -32.20 -13.71 1.05
N SER A 199 -30.98 -14.18 1.40
CA SER A 199 -30.80 -15.13 2.51
C SER A 199 -30.98 -14.46 3.88
N LEU A 200 -31.38 -15.26 4.85
CA LEU A 200 -31.45 -14.86 6.26
C LEU A 200 -30.10 -15.07 6.93
N ALA A 201 -29.79 -14.21 7.90
CA ALA A 201 -28.58 -14.33 8.70
C ALA A 201 -28.53 -15.62 9.49
N SER A 202 -29.64 -16.04 10.08
CA SER A 202 -29.78 -17.30 10.79
C SER A 202 -29.44 -18.54 9.95
N GLU A 203 -29.60 -18.48 8.64
CA GLU A 203 -29.28 -19.57 7.71
C GLU A 203 -27.78 -19.65 7.35
N LYS A 204 -27.07 -18.53 7.38
CA LYS A 204 -25.71 -18.40 6.83
C LYS A 204 -24.65 -18.19 7.90
N HIS A 205 -25.00 -17.62 9.05
CA HIS A 205 -24.08 -17.20 10.10
C HIS A 205 -24.50 -17.77 11.44
N PRO A 206 -23.75 -18.75 12.00
CA PRO A 206 -24.07 -19.33 13.32
C PRO A 206 -24.08 -18.31 14.47
N ASP A 207 -23.33 -17.24 14.34
CA ASP A 207 -23.16 -16.15 15.31
C ASP A 207 -24.07 -14.94 15.05
N TYR A 208 -25.14 -15.13 14.24
CA TYR A 208 -26.01 -14.04 13.80
C TYR A 208 -26.63 -13.22 14.93
N LEU A 209 -26.92 -13.86 16.07
CA LEU A 209 -27.51 -13.14 17.23
C LEU A 209 -26.55 -12.10 17.82
N GLN A 210 -25.25 -12.40 17.87
CA GLN A 210 -24.25 -11.41 18.34
C GLN A 210 -24.13 -10.25 17.35
N LYS A 211 -24.17 -10.56 16.06
CA LYS A 211 -24.15 -9.55 15.01
C LYS A 211 -25.40 -8.70 15.04
N LEU A 212 -26.56 -9.29 15.28
CA LEU A 212 -27.84 -8.60 15.37
C LEU A 212 -27.85 -7.55 16.49
N ASN A 213 -27.36 -7.88 17.69
CA ASN A 213 -27.27 -6.94 18.81
C ASN A 213 -26.38 -5.73 18.47
N PHE A 214 -25.26 -5.96 17.79
CA PHE A 214 -24.39 -4.89 17.32
C PHE A 214 -25.07 -4.00 16.27
N LEU A 215 -25.85 -4.61 15.36
CA LEU A 215 -26.58 -3.87 14.33
C LEU A 215 -27.73 -3.04 14.93
N GLU A 216 -28.36 -3.53 15.99
CA GLU A 216 -29.41 -2.79 16.72
C GLU A 216 -28.88 -1.48 17.29
N GLU A 217 -27.67 -1.46 17.86
CA GLU A 217 -27.02 -0.26 18.37
C GLU A 217 -26.76 0.79 17.27
N ILE A 218 -26.58 0.33 16.02
CA ILE A 218 -26.36 1.21 14.87
C ILE A 218 -27.67 1.84 14.38
N LEU A 219 -28.79 1.10 14.42
CA LEU A 219 -30.09 1.61 14.01
C LEU A 219 -30.53 2.84 14.80
N ASP A 220 -30.18 2.89 16.08
CA ASP A 220 -30.51 4.00 16.99
C ASP A 220 -29.49 5.15 16.92
N SER A 221 -28.34 4.92 16.27
CA SER A 221 -27.28 5.92 16.13
C SER A 221 -27.34 6.60 14.76
N ASN A 222 -27.44 7.93 14.76
CA ASN A 222 -27.34 8.70 13.52
C ASN A 222 -25.87 8.86 13.05
N SER A 223 -25.05 7.80 13.22
CA SER A 223 -23.60 7.78 12.93
C SER A 223 -23.18 6.41 12.41
N TYR A 224 -21.98 6.36 11.80
CA TYR A 224 -21.37 5.10 11.45
C TYR A 224 -20.60 4.47 12.63
N ARG A 225 -20.32 3.18 12.53
CA ARG A 225 -19.43 2.42 13.42
C ARG A 225 -18.36 1.72 12.60
N GLU A 226 -17.15 1.67 13.17
CA GLU A 226 -16.04 0.89 12.62
C GLU A 226 -15.80 -0.35 13.47
N LYS A 227 -15.43 -1.44 12.82
CA LYS A 227 -15.13 -2.71 13.48
C LYS A 227 -14.12 -3.52 12.66
N ASP A 228 -13.08 -3.99 13.33
CA ASP A 228 -12.20 -5.01 12.78
C ASP A 228 -12.74 -6.40 13.13
N GLU A 229 -12.80 -7.30 12.16
CA GLU A 229 -13.30 -8.66 12.37
C GLU A 229 -12.41 -9.67 11.65
N TYR A 230 -12.14 -10.80 12.33
CA TYR A 230 -11.49 -11.95 11.75
C TYR A 230 -12.52 -13.01 11.37
N PHE A 231 -12.46 -13.48 10.12
CA PHE A 231 -13.33 -14.53 9.62
C PHE A 231 -12.59 -15.87 9.57
N PRO A 232 -12.84 -16.80 10.54
CA PRO A 232 -12.13 -18.08 10.60
C PRO A 232 -12.32 -18.95 9.37
N ARG A 233 -13.50 -18.89 8.73
CA ARG A 233 -13.83 -19.70 7.54
C ARG A 233 -12.98 -19.36 6.34
N THR A 234 -12.62 -18.09 6.16
CA THR A 234 -11.81 -17.60 5.04
C THR A 234 -10.39 -17.24 5.45
N GLU A 235 -10.07 -17.34 6.76
CA GLU A 235 -8.81 -16.92 7.37
C GLU A 235 -8.41 -15.46 7.04
N ARG A 236 -9.41 -14.58 6.93
CA ARG A 236 -9.23 -13.18 6.52
C ARG A 236 -9.61 -12.20 7.62
N TYR A 237 -8.93 -11.06 7.61
CA TYR A 237 -9.24 -9.89 8.43
C TYR A 237 -9.96 -8.85 7.58
N THR A 238 -10.97 -8.21 8.17
CA THR A 238 -11.72 -7.12 7.54
C THR A 238 -11.79 -5.92 8.44
N HIS A 239 -11.75 -4.75 7.82
CA HIS A 239 -12.12 -3.49 8.45
C HIS A 239 -13.49 -3.08 7.92
N TRP A 240 -14.48 -2.97 8.81
CA TRP A 240 -15.86 -2.64 8.50
C TRP A 240 -16.18 -1.20 8.85
N VAL A 241 -16.95 -0.56 7.97
CA VAL A 241 -17.68 0.68 8.24
C VAL A 241 -19.17 0.37 8.06
N ILE A 242 -19.94 0.50 9.12
CA ILE A 242 -21.35 0.09 9.16
C ILE A 242 -22.20 1.26 9.59
N TYR A 243 -23.29 1.52 8.88
CA TYR A 243 -24.24 2.60 9.17
C TYR A 243 -25.67 2.25 8.77
N SER A 244 -26.65 2.99 9.30
CA SER A 244 -28.05 2.87 8.93
C SER A 244 -28.46 4.01 7.99
N PRO A 245 -28.87 3.74 6.73
CA PRO A 245 -29.36 4.76 5.82
C PRO A 245 -30.84 5.09 6.06
N GLY A 246 -31.56 4.30 6.84
CA GLY A 246 -32.98 4.48 7.11
C GLY A 246 -33.51 3.45 8.09
N LYS A 247 -34.83 3.52 8.35
CA LYS A 247 -35.47 2.65 9.31
C LYS A 247 -35.32 1.17 8.89
N ASP A 248 -34.78 0.35 9.81
CA ASP A 248 -34.58 -1.10 9.64
C ASP A 248 -33.65 -1.50 8.48
N GLU A 249 -32.84 -0.56 8.01
CA GLU A 249 -31.81 -0.82 7.00
C GLU A 249 -30.41 -0.58 7.55
N ILE A 250 -29.48 -1.47 7.19
CA ILE A 250 -28.07 -1.40 7.52
C ILE A 250 -27.26 -1.54 6.24
N VAL A 251 -26.24 -0.72 6.12
CA VAL A 251 -25.21 -0.85 5.09
C VAL A 251 -23.88 -1.13 5.75
N GLY A 252 -23.22 -2.18 5.32
CA GLY A 252 -21.85 -2.53 5.69
C GLY A 252 -20.92 -2.41 4.50
N LEU A 253 -19.88 -1.63 4.65
CA LEU A 253 -18.75 -1.56 3.74
C LEU A 253 -17.56 -2.20 4.42
N PHE A 254 -16.79 -3.01 3.71
CA PHE A 254 -15.58 -3.61 4.30
C PHE A 254 -14.42 -3.71 3.33
N LEU A 255 -13.22 -3.63 3.89
CA LEU A 255 -11.96 -3.87 3.20
C LEU A 255 -11.31 -5.16 3.72
N ASP A 256 -10.75 -5.96 2.82
CA ASP A 256 -9.85 -7.05 3.21
C ASP A 256 -8.53 -6.44 3.72
N SER A 257 -8.34 -6.48 5.02
CA SER A 257 -7.15 -5.97 5.71
C SER A 257 -6.11 -7.06 6.01
N THR A 258 -6.31 -8.29 5.50
CA THR A 258 -5.46 -9.46 5.80
C THR A 258 -3.99 -9.19 5.51
N GLY A 259 -3.69 -8.64 4.33
CA GLY A 259 -2.32 -8.30 3.94
C GLY A 259 -1.66 -7.29 4.88
N SER A 260 -2.39 -6.24 5.26
CA SER A 260 -1.89 -5.21 6.19
C SER A 260 -1.65 -5.78 7.58
N VAL A 261 -2.59 -6.56 8.11
CA VAL A 261 -2.44 -7.21 9.43
C VAL A 261 -1.27 -8.19 9.43
N GLN A 262 -1.10 -8.99 8.37
CA GLN A 262 0.01 -9.94 8.25
C GLN A 262 1.36 -9.21 8.13
N ALA A 263 1.43 -8.14 7.34
CA ALA A 263 2.64 -7.34 7.20
C ALA A 263 3.04 -6.69 8.54
N ASN A 264 2.08 -6.10 9.26
CA ASN A 264 2.33 -5.52 10.57
C ASN A 264 2.79 -6.57 11.60
N ARG A 265 2.18 -7.76 11.61
CA ARG A 265 2.61 -8.86 12.49
C ARG A 265 3.99 -9.39 12.12
N ALA A 266 4.32 -9.47 10.83
CA ALA A 266 5.64 -9.87 10.37
C ALA A 266 6.71 -8.84 10.79
N LEU A 267 6.40 -7.55 10.67
CA LEU A 267 7.26 -6.47 11.13
C LEU A 267 7.48 -6.52 12.65
N ASP A 268 6.41 -6.59 13.45
CA ASP A 268 6.48 -6.70 14.91
C ASP A 268 7.29 -7.94 15.36
N ARG A 269 7.09 -9.09 14.67
CA ARG A 269 7.86 -10.30 14.93
C ARG A 269 9.34 -10.12 14.59
N SER A 270 9.64 -9.47 13.46
CA SER A 270 11.01 -9.21 13.03
C SER A 270 11.72 -8.26 14.00
N GLU A 271 11.02 -7.20 14.43
CA GLU A 271 11.53 -6.24 15.41
C GLU A 271 11.81 -6.89 16.77
N LYS A 272 10.87 -7.68 17.28
CA LYS A 272 11.07 -8.44 18.53
C LYS A 272 12.19 -9.45 18.42
N LEU A 273 12.32 -10.12 17.29
CA LEU A 273 13.43 -11.05 17.05
C LEU A 273 14.77 -10.31 17.05
N PHE A 274 14.85 -9.17 16.36
CA PHE A 274 16.06 -8.34 16.36
C PHE A 274 16.41 -7.87 17.78
N GLN A 275 15.46 -7.33 18.53
CA GLN A 275 15.66 -6.91 19.92
C GLN A 275 16.16 -8.05 20.80
N ASN A 276 15.57 -9.25 20.68
CA ASN A 276 15.99 -10.41 21.43
C ASN A 276 17.42 -10.87 21.07
N ILE A 277 17.75 -10.91 19.78
CA ILE A 277 19.11 -11.26 19.34
C ILE A 277 20.09 -10.21 19.84
N PHE A 278 19.80 -8.93 19.65
CA PHE A 278 20.65 -7.81 20.04
C PHE A 278 20.91 -7.82 21.56
N ALA A 279 19.88 -8.04 22.36
CA ALA A 279 20.01 -8.06 23.82
C ALA A 279 20.74 -9.28 24.37
N ASN A 280 20.62 -10.46 23.73
CA ASN A 280 21.09 -11.73 24.31
C ASN A 280 22.32 -12.34 23.60
N ILE A 281 22.81 -11.76 22.52
CA ILE A 281 24.03 -12.21 21.87
C ILE A 281 25.21 -12.17 22.86
N PRO A 282 26.06 -13.23 22.96
CA PRO A 282 27.19 -13.27 23.91
C PRO A 282 28.40 -12.46 23.44
N ALA A 283 28.15 -11.33 22.83
CA ALA A 283 29.15 -10.38 22.34
C ALA A 283 28.62 -8.96 22.60
N GLY A 284 29.50 -8.02 22.90
CA GLY A 284 29.19 -6.60 22.90
C GLY A 284 28.86 -6.16 21.48
N VAL A 285 27.76 -5.44 21.30
CA VAL A 285 27.36 -4.87 20.01
C VAL A 285 27.10 -3.40 20.20
N GLU A 286 27.79 -2.59 19.44
CA GLU A 286 27.66 -1.14 19.38
C GLU A 286 27.26 -0.70 17.98
N ILE A 287 26.37 0.28 17.90
CA ILE A 287 25.93 0.90 16.65
C ILE A 287 26.31 2.36 16.67
N TYR A 288 26.98 2.80 15.63
CA TYR A 288 27.48 4.17 15.46
C TYR A 288 26.84 4.82 14.23
N ASP A 289 26.67 6.13 14.30
CA ASP A 289 26.27 6.93 13.14
C ASP A 289 27.42 7.05 12.10
N LYS A 290 27.14 7.76 11.02
CA LYS A 290 28.12 7.98 9.93
C LYS A 290 29.36 8.78 10.36
N ASP A 291 29.26 9.57 11.41
CA ASP A 291 30.34 10.40 11.94
C ASP A 291 31.10 9.68 13.06
N GLY A 292 30.67 8.47 13.43
CA GLY A 292 31.28 7.60 14.42
C GLY A 292 30.82 7.83 15.87
N TYR A 293 29.70 8.51 16.08
CA TYR A 293 29.11 8.67 17.39
C TYR A 293 28.20 7.46 17.73
N LEU A 294 28.38 6.95 18.97
CA LEU A 294 27.61 5.80 19.46
C LEU A 294 26.14 6.17 19.64
N ILE A 295 25.26 5.44 18.95
CA ILE A 295 23.81 5.64 18.99
C ILE A 295 23.06 4.53 19.73
N ASP A 296 23.62 3.32 19.75
CA ASP A 296 23.03 2.18 20.46
C ASP A 296 24.07 1.13 20.84
N LEU A 297 23.77 0.35 21.91
CA LEU A 297 24.59 -0.78 22.35
C LEU A 297 23.72 -1.79 23.12
N ASN A 298 24.18 -3.04 23.17
CA ASN A 298 23.48 -4.10 23.88
C ASN A 298 23.95 -4.27 25.34
N ASN A 299 23.22 -5.09 26.10
CA ASN A 299 23.55 -5.32 27.51
C ASN A 299 24.93 -5.99 27.70
N LYS A 300 25.33 -6.85 26.78
CA LYS A 300 26.64 -7.54 26.87
C LYS A 300 27.82 -6.56 26.71
N ASP A 301 27.63 -5.53 25.94
CA ASP A 301 28.61 -4.47 25.80
C ASP A 301 28.80 -3.68 27.10
N LEU A 302 27.68 -3.32 27.75
CA LEU A 302 27.72 -2.71 29.08
C LEU A 302 28.49 -3.57 30.09
N GLU A 303 28.31 -4.90 30.07
CA GLU A 303 29.04 -5.83 30.93
C GLU A 303 30.54 -5.87 30.59
N ILE A 304 30.90 -5.95 29.29
CA ILE A 304 32.31 -6.00 28.86
C ILE A 304 33.04 -4.75 29.28
N PHE A 305 32.43 -3.58 29.06
CA PHE A 305 33.09 -2.32 29.36
C PHE A 305 32.83 -1.78 30.77
N GLY A 306 32.02 -2.49 31.59
CA GLY A 306 31.75 -2.12 32.98
C GLY A 306 30.99 -0.80 33.13
N VAL A 307 30.12 -0.49 32.18
CA VAL A 307 29.27 0.70 32.17
C VAL A 307 27.94 0.37 32.87
N VAL A 308 27.47 1.27 33.74
CA VAL A 308 26.24 1.04 34.51
C VAL A 308 25.01 1.41 33.71
N ASN A 309 25.00 2.59 33.11
CA ASN A 309 23.84 3.04 32.32
C ASN A 309 24.27 3.32 30.89
N LYS A 310 23.41 2.89 29.96
CA LYS A 310 23.61 3.14 28.54
C LYS A 310 23.75 4.63 28.19
N SER A 311 23.00 5.49 28.88
CA SER A 311 23.06 6.95 28.71
C SER A 311 24.43 7.55 28.92
N ASP A 312 25.31 6.90 29.70
CA ASP A 312 26.61 7.43 30.10
C ASP A 312 27.63 7.28 28.96
N VAL A 313 27.35 6.47 27.96
CA VAL A 313 28.25 6.22 26.82
C VAL A 313 27.65 6.60 25.46
N ILE A 314 26.33 6.78 25.36
CA ILE A 314 25.73 7.28 24.13
C ILE A 314 26.31 8.63 23.75
N GLY A 315 26.73 8.77 22.48
CA GLY A 315 27.36 9.97 21.96
C GLY A 315 28.90 9.99 22.06
N VAL A 316 29.56 8.98 22.64
CA VAL A 316 31.03 8.85 22.51
C VAL A 316 31.41 8.53 21.07
N ASN A 317 32.58 9.03 20.63
CA ASN A 317 33.00 8.84 19.24
C ASN A 317 34.06 7.74 19.12
N PHE A 318 33.79 6.69 18.32
CA PHE A 318 34.72 5.59 18.08
C PHE A 318 36.12 6.04 17.65
N PHE A 319 36.19 7.08 16.81
CA PHE A 319 37.47 7.59 16.30
C PHE A 319 38.27 8.40 17.31
N GLU A 320 37.69 8.71 18.47
CA GLU A 320 38.33 9.39 19.59
C GLU A 320 38.73 8.41 20.69
N ASN A 321 38.34 7.15 20.64
CA ASN A 321 38.65 6.13 21.65
C ASN A 321 40.17 5.95 21.78
N PRO A 322 40.79 6.24 22.96
CA PRO A 322 42.24 6.22 23.14
C PRO A 322 42.86 4.83 22.95
N ASN A 323 42.09 3.76 23.16
CA ASN A 323 42.55 2.39 22.97
C ASN A 323 42.60 1.94 21.52
N VAL A 324 41.98 2.68 20.58
CA VAL A 324 41.95 2.31 19.16
C VAL A 324 43.08 2.99 18.41
N PRO A 325 44.10 2.24 17.91
CA PRO A 325 45.22 2.80 17.17
C PRO A 325 44.79 3.50 15.88
N GLN A 326 45.53 4.55 15.47
CA GLN A 326 45.23 5.35 14.29
C GLN A 326 45.10 4.47 13.01
N GLY A 327 45.95 3.46 12.83
CA GLY A 327 45.88 2.56 11.69
C GLY A 327 44.59 1.75 11.61
N ILE A 328 43.99 1.41 12.77
CA ILE A 328 42.66 0.76 12.80
C ILE A 328 41.55 1.76 12.43
N ARG A 329 41.62 2.99 12.98
CA ARG A 329 40.66 4.05 12.65
C ARG A 329 40.65 4.36 11.16
N ASP A 330 41.83 4.42 10.53
CA ASP A 330 41.95 4.67 9.08
C ASP A 330 41.40 3.53 8.27
N ARG A 331 41.61 2.27 8.68
CA ARG A 331 41.02 1.09 8.04
C ARG A 331 39.49 1.12 8.13
N VAL A 332 38.91 1.41 9.29
CA VAL A 332 37.46 1.47 9.50
C VAL A 332 36.79 2.53 8.61
N ARG A 333 37.48 3.66 8.37
CA ARG A 333 36.96 4.69 7.44
C ARG A 333 36.97 4.24 5.98
N ASN A 334 37.98 3.43 5.58
CA ASN A 334 38.24 3.13 4.17
C ASN A 334 37.75 1.74 3.73
N GLU A 335 37.63 0.79 4.66
CA GLU A 335 37.23 -0.59 4.38
C GLU A 335 35.79 -0.85 4.84
N ASP A 336 35.07 -1.76 4.19
CA ASP A 336 33.68 -2.11 4.57
C ASP A 336 33.63 -3.04 5.79
N LEU A 337 34.71 -3.77 6.02
CA LEU A 337 34.84 -4.73 7.10
C LEU A 337 36.27 -4.74 7.64
N VAL A 338 36.42 -4.51 8.93
CA VAL A 338 37.72 -4.52 9.61
C VAL A 338 37.62 -5.39 10.87
N ASP A 339 38.52 -6.35 11.00
CA ASP A 339 38.72 -7.10 12.23
C ASP A 339 40.05 -6.77 12.86
N PHE A 340 40.08 -6.76 14.19
CA PHE A 340 41.28 -6.46 14.96
C PHE A 340 41.24 -7.03 16.39
N ARG A 341 42.42 -7.07 17.01
CA ARG A 341 42.56 -7.44 18.41
C ARG A 341 43.19 -6.26 19.17
N LEU A 342 42.72 -6.05 20.38
CA LEU A 342 43.23 -5.01 21.27
C LEU A 342 43.43 -5.55 22.68
N ASN A 343 44.54 -5.20 23.28
CA ASN A 343 44.64 -5.19 24.74
C ASN A 343 44.02 -3.88 25.20
N TYR A 344 42.77 -3.90 25.63
CA TYR A 344 41.98 -2.72 25.97
C TYR A 344 42.25 -2.33 27.44
N SER A 345 42.82 -1.16 27.63
CA SER A 345 43.15 -0.63 28.96
C SER A 345 42.06 0.35 29.43
N PHE A 346 41.40 0.03 30.53
CA PHE A 346 40.42 0.93 31.14
C PHE A 346 41.08 2.19 31.75
N GLU A 347 42.34 2.12 32.12
CA GLU A 347 43.10 3.27 32.55
C GLU A 347 43.33 4.30 31.44
N GLN A 348 43.53 3.85 30.20
CA GLN A 348 43.62 4.73 29.03
C GLN A 348 42.27 5.31 28.63
N ALA A 349 41.15 4.65 28.97
CA ALA A 349 39.82 5.11 28.69
C ALA A 349 39.30 6.16 29.72
N GLU A 350 40.07 6.47 30.73
CA GLU A 350 39.72 7.51 31.75
C GLU A 350 39.47 8.87 31.05
N GLY A 351 38.28 9.44 31.30
CA GLY A 351 37.85 10.69 30.66
C GLY A 351 37.18 10.51 29.27
N TYR A 352 37.20 9.31 28.70
CA TYR A 352 36.47 9.01 27.48
C TYR A 352 35.04 8.55 27.81
N TYR A 353 34.86 7.67 28.80
CA TYR A 353 33.60 7.30 29.43
C TYR A 353 33.82 6.82 30.87
N GLU A 354 32.74 6.76 31.65
CA GLU A 354 32.81 6.25 33.04
C GLU A 354 32.65 4.73 33.07
N THR A 355 33.57 4.04 33.80
CA THR A 355 33.55 2.58 33.93
C THR A 355 33.89 2.17 35.35
N ASN A 356 33.34 1.02 35.80
CA ASN A 356 33.71 0.40 37.08
C ASN A 356 34.83 -0.65 36.95
N ARG A 357 35.40 -0.84 35.76
CA ARG A 357 36.54 -1.75 35.51
C ARG A 357 37.87 -1.00 35.55
N SER A 358 38.91 -1.72 36.04
CA SER A 358 40.28 -1.18 36.14
C SER A 358 41.30 -2.06 35.43
N ASN A 359 41.04 -3.36 35.24
CA ASN A 359 41.96 -4.29 34.60
C ASN A 359 41.82 -4.24 33.09
N ALA A 360 42.96 -4.35 32.38
CA ALA A 360 42.90 -4.49 30.92
C ALA A 360 42.25 -5.81 30.50
N ILE A 361 41.61 -5.83 29.32
CA ILE A 361 40.97 -7.01 28.74
C ILE A 361 41.46 -7.24 27.30
N GLU A 362 41.44 -8.50 26.88
CA GLU A 362 41.80 -8.91 25.52
C GLU A 362 40.57 -8.93 24.65
N LEU A 363 40.35 -7.90 23.82
CA LEU A 363 39.23 -7.81 22.91
C LEU A 363 39.56 -8.34 21.52
N TYR A 364 38.65 -9.10 20.96
CA TYR A 364 38.52 -9.31 19.52
C TYR A 364 37.33 -8.55 19.02
N SER A 365 37.55 -7.61 18.11
CA SER A 365 36.52 -6.73 17.60
C SER A 365 36.43 -6.78 16.09
N LYS A 366 35.21 -6.61 15.59
CA LYS A 366 34.89 -6.57 14.17
C LYS A 366 33.95 -5.39 13.89
N VAL A 367 34.36 -4.50 12.98
CA VAL A 367 33.58 -3.35 12.54
C VAL A 367 33.12 -3.57 11.11
N SER A 368 31.85 -3.31 10.84
CA SER A 368 31.28 -3.32 9.49
C SER A 368 30.52 -2.00 9.26
N LYS A 369 30.60 -1.49 8.02
CA LYS A 369 29.77 -0.38 7.60
C LYS A 369 28.30 -0.81 7.46
N LEU A 370 27.40 0.09 7.81
CA LEU A 370 25.96 -0.05 7.63
C LEU A 370 25.50 0.83 6.47
N TYR A 371 24.52 0.35 5.74
CA TYR A 371 23.92 1.05 4.60
C TYR A 371 22.41 1.11 4.78
N ASP A 372 21.79 2.18 4.31
CA ASP A 372 20.32 2.32 4.27
C ASP A 372 19.70 1.52 3.13
N ASN A 373 18.37 1.56 3.02
CA ASN A 373 17.62 0.85 1.98
C ASN A 373 17.91 1.34 0.55
N GLU A 374 18.51 2.54 0.41
CA GLU A 374 18.90 3.13 -0.86
C GLU A 374 20.37 2.83 -1.20
N GLY A 375 21.10 2.15 -0.29
CA GLY A 375 22.51 1.80 -0.44
C GLY A 375 23.47 2.93 -0.04
N ASN A 376 23.00 4.00 0.61
CA ASN A 376 23.86 5.05 1.13
C ASN A 376 24.45 4.65 2.47
N PHE A 377 25.70 5.04 2.70
CA PHE A 377 26.36 4.81 3.97
C PHE A 377 25.62 5.50 5.12
N SER A 378 25.25 4.72 6.16
CA SER A 378 24.46 5.19 7.30
C SER A 378 25.18 5.13 8.65
N GLY A 379 26.26 4.34 8.76
CA GLY A 379 27.01 4.23 10.01
C GLY A 379 27.84 2.96 10.12
N TYR A 380 28.15 2.56 11.35
CA TYR A 380 28.98 1.40 11.64
C TYR A 380 28.32 0.49 12.68
N ILE A 381 28.56 -0.80 12.59
CA ILE A 381 28.31 -1.76 13.66
C ILE A 381 29.64 -2.34 14.13
N LEU A 382 29.89 -2.31 15.43
CA LEU A 382 31.03 -2.93 16.08
C LEU A 382 30.55 -4.11 16.92
N ILE A 383 31.21 -5.25 16.77
CA ILE A 383 30.98 -6.44 17.58
C ILE A 383 32.27 -6.74 18.33
N SER A 384 32.23 -6.82 19.66
CA SER A 384 33.37 -7.06 20.53
C SER A 384 33.18 -8.32 21.37
N ILE A 385 34.20 -9.14 21.45
CA ILE A 385 34.25 -10.35 22.28
C ILE A 385 35.40 -10.23 23.26
N ASP A 386 35.13 -10.34 24.56
CA ASP A 386 36.15 -10.45 25.60
C ASP A 386 36.73 -11.88 25.58
N ASN A 387 38.00 -11.97 25.14
CA ASN A 387 38.72 -13.23 25.03
C ASN A 387 39.72 -13.40 26.20
N THR A 388 39.67 -12.58 27.22
CA THR A 388 40.67 -12.55 28.33
C THR A 388 40.80 -13.93 28.98
N GLU A 389 39.71 -14.51 29.45
CA GLU A 389 39.73 -15.83 30.09
C GLU A 389 40.30 -16.93 29.18
N ARG A 390 39.96 -16.89 27.89
CA ARG A 390 40.42 -17.88 26.91
C ARG A 390 41.94 -17.72 26.68
N ILE A 391 42.41 -16.50 26.53
CA ILE A 391 43.87 -16.23 26.32
C ILE A 391 44.65 -16.58 27.56
N ASP A 392 44.16 -16.24 28.76
CA ASP A 392 44.76 -16.59 30.04
C ASP A 392 44.85 -18.13 30.23
N ALA A 393 43.79 -18.83 29.91
CA ALA A 393 43.75 -20.29 29.97
C ALA A 393 44.80 -20.91 29.00
N MET A 394 44.89 -20.39 27.77
CA MET A 394 45.89 -20.85 26.78
C MET A 394 47.36 -20.53 27.27
N ASN A 395 47.56 -19.36 27.87
CA ASN A 395 48.86 -18.99 28.40
C ASN A 395 49.26 -19.92 29.57
N ARG A 396 48.33 -20.19 30.51
CA ARG A 396 48.54 -21.15 31.59
C ARG A 396 48.90 -22.53 31.09
N ILE A 397 48.21 -23.04 30.04
CA ILE A 397 48.54 -24.33 29.46
C ILE A 397 49.93 -24.28 28.87
N ARG A 398 50.27 -23.27 28.11
CA ARG A 398 51.60 -23.10 27.50
C ARG A 398 52.71 -23.01 28.56
N ASP A 399 52.50 -22.25 29.63
CA ASP A 399 53.45 -22.12 30.73
C ASP A 399 53.62 -23.43 31.46
N PHE A 400 52.55 -24.21 31.67
CA PHE A 400 52.62 -25.55 32.21
C PHE A 400 53.39 -26.51 31.29
N GLU A 401 53.16 -26.47 29.99
CA GLU A 401 53.90 -27.27 28.99
C GLU A 401 55.40 -26.92 29.04
N ASN A 402 55.74 -25.63 29.03
CA ASN A 402 57.15 -25.18 29.11
C ASN A 402 57.81 -25.63 30.42
N PHE A 403 57.10 -25.46 31.55
CA PHE A 403 57.58 -25.92 32.84
C PHE A 403 57.76 -27.42 32.90
N PHE A 404 56.81 -28.18 32.34
CA PHE A 404 56.92 -29.65 32.24
C PHE A 404 58.08 -30.10 31.39
N LEU A 405 58.35 -29.47 30.24
CA LEU A 405 59.48 -29.75 29.39
C LEU A 405 60.83 -29.47 30.10
N MET A 406 60.90 -28.36 30.84
CA MET A 406 62.10 -27.99 31.60
C MET A 406 62.38 -28.98 32.73
N ILE A 407 61.36 -29.39 33.51
CA ILE A 407 61.52 -30.43 34.55
C ILE A 407 61.91 -31.76 33.93
N SER A 408 61.29 -32.11 32.84
CA SER A 408 61.58 -33.37 32.12
C SER A 408 63.06 -33.46 31.68
N ASP A 409 63.61 -32.38 31.17
CA ASP A 409 65.01 -32.32 30.76
C ASP A 409 65.95 -32.35 31.96
N TYR A 410 65.62 -31.62 33.04
CA TYR A 410 66.43 -31.59 34.28
C TYR A 410 66.38 -32.94 34.99
N ALA A 411 65.22 -33.53 35.21
CA ALA A 411 65.03 -34.78 35.97
C ALA A 411 65.26 -36.04 35.12
N LYS A 412 65.54 -35.88 33.84
CA LYS A 412 65.63 -37.02 32.86
C LYS A 412 64.40 -37.89 32.80
N VAL A 413 63.21 -37.30 33.01
CA VAL A 413 61.93 -37.99 32.96
C VAL A 413 61.37 -37.96 31.55
N GLY A 414 61.24 -39.12 30.90
CA GLY A 414 60.57 -39.29 29.63
C GLY A 414 59.06 -39.45 29.80
N TYR A 415 58.25 -38.78 28.93
CA TYR A 415 56.81 -38.99 28.86
C TYR A 415 56.38 -39.32 27.44
N ALA A 416 55.55 -40.36 27.32
CA ALA A 416 54.85 -40.68 26.08
C ALA A 416 53.39 -41.02 26.34
N LYS A 417 52.51 -40.64 25.40
CA LYS A 417 51.08 -40.98 25.39
C LYS A 417 50.73 -41.65 24.08
N LEU A 418 50.23 -42.86 24.16
CA LEU A 418 49.85 -43.66 23.01
C LEU A 418 48.39 -44.03 23.10
N ASN A 419 47.68 -43.88 22.00
CA ASN A 419 46.31 -44.41 21.85
C ASN A 419 46.47 -45.87 21.33
N LEU A 420 46.01 -46.79 22.14
CA LEU A 420 46.20 -48.25 21.88
C LEU A 420 45.40 -48.76 20.70
N LEU A 421 44.27 -48.14 20.38
CA LEU A 421 43.38 -48.55 19.30
C LEU A 421 43.94 -48.21 17.90
N ASN A 422 44.49 -47.02 17.77
CA ASN A 422 44.99 -46.55 16.48
C ASN A 422 46.49 -46.40 16.40
N ARG A 423 47.21 -46.77 17.49
CA ARG A 423 48.68 -46.73 17.64
C ARG A 423 49.30 -45.35 17.38
N LYS A 424 48.50 -44.28 17.50
CA LYS A 424 48.98 -42.91 17.36
C LYS A 424 49.19 -42.25 18.72
N GLY A 425 50.25 -41.50 18.82
CA GLY A 425 50.61 -40.82 20.05
C GLY A 425 51.64 -39.75 19.87
N TYR A 426 52.14 -39.24 20.98
CA TYR A 426 53.27 -38.33 21.02
C TYR A 426 54.15 -38.64 22.23
N ALA A 427 55.41 -38.34 22.11
CA ALA A 427 56.36 -38.39 23.19
C ALA A 427 57.22 -37.09 23.24
N ILE A 428 57.67 -36.71 24.39
CA ILE A 428 58.60 -35.58 24.54
C ILE A 428 60.02 -35.99 24.21
N LYS A 429 60.88 -35.03 23.82
CA LYS A 429 62.28 -35.29 23.44
C LYS A 429 63.04 -36.12 24.45
N GLN A 430 62.85 -35.90 25.76
CA GLN A 430 63.56 -36.63 26.80
C GLN A 430 63.16 -38.13 26.82
N TRP A 431 61.98 -38.49 26.38
CA TRP A 431 61.56 -39.91 26.25
C TRP A 431 62.40 -40.64 25.24
N TYR A 432 62.60 -40.05 24.02
CA TYR A 432 63.43 -40.62 22.97
C TYR A 432 64.89 -40.69 23.42
N LYS A 433 65.44 -39.67 24.03
CA LYS A 433 66.78 -39.63 24.60
C LYS A 433 67.01 -40.78 25.61
N ASN A 434 66.05 -41.01 26.49
CA ASN A 434 66.12 -42.04 27.49
C ASN A 434 66.17 -43.46 26.88
N LEU A 435 65.52 -43.62 25.72
CA LEU A 435 65.55 -44.89 24.98
C LEU A 435 66.67 -45.03 23.98
N GLY A 436 67.42 -43.96 23.76
CA GLY A 436 68.51 -44.00 22.71
C GLY A 436 67.97 -43.89 21.29
N GLU A 437 66.77 -43.37 21.11
CA GLU A 437 66.13 -43.23 19.81
C GLU A 437 66.22 -41.79 19.30
N GLU A 438 66.12 -41.63 17.97
CA GLU A 438 66.07 -40.28 17.35
C GLU A 438 64.73 -39.63 17.60
N GLU A 439 64.73 -38.31 17.75
CA GLU A 439 63.51 -37.49 18.12
C GLU A 439 62.38 -37.62 17.10
N ASP A 440 62.66 -37.91 15.86
CA ASP A 440 61.68 -38.03 14.77
C ASP A 440 61.21 -39.48 14.48
N THR A 441 61.65 -40.46 15.28
CA THR A 441 61.19 -41.84 15.17
C THR A 441 59.68 -41.91 15.49
N LEU A 442 58.93 -42.61 14.58
CA LEU A 442 57.49 -42.77 14.83
C LEU A 442 57.27 -43.59 16.11
N LEU A 443 56.36 -43.13 16.94
CA LEU A 443 56.11 -43.72 18.25
C LEU A 443 55.64 -45.17 18.16
N ASP A 444 54.92 -45.56 17.13
CA ASP A 444 54.46 -46.91 16.89
C ASP A 444 55.61 -47.84 16.49
N GLU A 445 56.62 -47.34 15.77
CA GLU A 445 57.82 -48.10 15.48
C GLU A 445 58.65 -48.41 16.75
N VAL A 446 58.86 -47.40 17.61
CA VAL A 446 59.60 -47.59 18.85
C VAL A 446 58.85 -48.52 19.81
N VAL A 447 57.52 -48.32 19.97
CA VAL A 447 56.69 -49.20 20.83
C VAL A 447 56.58 -50.61 20.22
N GLY A 448 56.56 -50.77 18.90
CA GLY A 448 56.40 -52.01 18.21
C GLY A 448 57.63 -52.95 18.34
N VAL A 449 58.80 -52.39 18.47
CA VAL A 449 60.04 -53.13 18.55
C VAL A 449 60.30 -53.72 19.93
N TYR A 450 59.86 -53.08 21.02
CA TYR A 450 60.04 -53.49 22.45
C TYR A 450 61.48 -53.91 22.79
N THR A 451 62.44 -53.35 22.08
CA THR A 451 63.85 -53.73 22.23
C THR A 451 64.47 -53.29 23.55
N HIS A 452 63.86 -52.28 24.14
CA HIS A 452 64.32 -51.71 25.40
C HIS A 452 63.76 -52.39 26.67
N MET A 453 62.86 -53.41 26.50
CA MET A 453 62.29 -54.12 27.61
C MET A 453 63.04 -55.42 27.92
N HIS A 454 63.17 -55.74 29.23
CA HIS A 454 63.69 -57.03 29.60
C HIS A 454 62.84 -58.20 29.02
N PRO A 455 63.41 -59.30 28.52
CA PRO A 455 62.63 -60.34 27.86
C PRO A 455 61.43 -60.88 28.60
N GLU A 456 61.49 -60.98 29.92
CA GLU A 456 60.37 -61.48 30.76
C GLU A 456 59.20 -60.36 30.84
N ASP A 457 59.55 -59.12 30.94
CA ASP A 457 58.59 -58.04 30.98
C ASP A 457 58.00 -57.82 29.60
N ARG A 458 58.75 -58.02 28.53
CA ARG A 458 58.24 -57.91 27.15
C ARG A 458 57.13 -58.93 26.92
N LYS A 459 57.25 -60.14 27.40
CA LYS A 459 56.22 -61.14 27.24
C LYS A 459 54.96 -60.75 27.99
N ARG A 460 55.05 -60.29 29.25
CA ARG A 460 53.91 -59.79 30.05
C ARG A 460 53.20 -58.59 29.42
N PHE A 461 54.03 -57.73 28.80
CA PHE A 461 53.48 -56.51 28.12
C PHE A 461 52.70 -56.88 26.86
N LEU A 462 53.19 -57.79 26.05
CA LEU A 462 52.54 -58.32 24.85
C LEU A 462 51.25 -59.09 25.21
N ASP A 463 51.29 -59.94 26.22
CA ASP A 463 50.14 -60.69 26.70
C ASP A 463 49.01 -59.77 27.26
N PHE A 464 49.33 -58.54 27.65
CA PHE A 464 48.36 -57.53 28.09
C PHE A 464 47.69 -56.80 26.90
N TYR A 465 48.31 -56.80 25.74
CA TYR A 465 47.85 -56.13 24.53
C TYR A 465 47.04 -57.01 23.57
N ASP A 466 47.16 -58.32 23.69
CA ASP A 466 46.34 -59.32 23.00
C ASP A 466 45.03 -59.57 23.82
#